data_c03c55bf5acd22e362a966b6f8e34002
#
_entry.id   c03c55bf5acd22e362a966b6f8e34002
#
_cell.length_a   1.000
_cell.length_b   1.000
_cell.length_c   1.000
_cell.angle_alpha   90.00
_cell.angle_beta   90.00
_cell.angle_gamma   90.00
#
_symmetry.space_group_name_H-M   'P 1'
#
loop_
_entity.id
_entity.type
_entity.pdbx_description
1 polymer ?
#
loop_
_entity_poly.entity_id
_entity_poly.type
_entity_poly.pdbx_seq_one_letter_code
_entity_poly.pdbx_strand_id
1 'polypeptide(L)'
;MGGANCKGINYEKLLYCQRTAGLYLILIASVACLFYNTGMDMKEFFKTTGLLLACIFLARFIMPANYTPLIAMAVFMPFVTENKNLQLLLPVSLLLVTDLILGFYGTAMLFVYGTMLLIGLLSRLRHKDNVQRLMTNSLLSVVLWHVIVNFGVYFSGLGTQTLAQTYILAIPFDLRLLTSTLLFSGMFYGVRHLVKEYSYLGGKRTS
;
A
#
# COMPACT_ATOMS: atom_id res chain seq x y z
N MET A 1 -32.31 41.63 -9.02
CA MET A 1 -31.68 41.48 -7.70
C MET A 1 -31.99 40.06 -7.18
N GLY A 2 -31.18 39.09 -7.50
CA GLY A 2 -31.37 37.69 -7.09
C GLY A 2 -30.41 37.37 -5.97
N GLY A 3 -30.89 37.29 -4.73
CA GLY A 3 -30.10 36.85 -3.59
C GLY A 3 -29.72 35.39 -3.70
N ALA A 4 -28.41 35.12 -3.76
CA ALA A 4 -27.88 33.78 -3.70
C ALA A 4 -28.17 33.19 -2.32
N ASN A 5 -28.95 32.13 -2.30
CA ASN A 5 -29.41 31.42 -1.13
C ASN A 5 -28.28 30.51 -0.60
N CYS A 6 -27.46 31.00 0.33
CA CYS A 6 -26.41 30.23 1.02
C CYS A 6 -27.00 29.32 2.13
N LYS A 7 -28.01 28.54 1.82
CA LYS A 7 -28.56 27.51 2.72
C LYS A 7 -28.04 26.13 2.24
N GLY A 8 -27.06 25.57 2.93
CA GLY A 8 -26.67 24.17 2.72
C GLY A 8 -25.21 23.79 2.90
N ILE A 9 -24.38 24.69 3.42
CA ILE A 9 -23.01 24.26 3.78
C ILE A 9 -23.08 23.63 5.17
N ASN A 10 -23.00 22.30 5.20
CA ASN A 10 -22.97 21.53 6.44
C ASN A 10 -21.61 21.79 7.14
N TYR A 11 -21.64 22.65 8.17
CA TYR A 11 -20.44 23.03 8.95
C TYR A 11 -19.70 21.85 9.54
N GLU A 12 -20.39 20.75 9.85
CA GLU A 12 -19.76 19.50 10.29
C GLU A 12 -18.88 18.88 9.21
N LYS A 13 -19.29 18.90 7.96
CA LYS A 13 -18.48 18.43 6.81
C LYS A 13 -17.25 19.32 6.59
N LEU A 14 -17.38 20.64 6.78
CA LEU A 14 -16.28 21.59 6.65
C LEU A 14 -15.24 21.41 7.78
N LEU A 15 -15.70 21.24 9.03
CA LEU A 15 -14.83 20.97 10.18
C LEU A 15 -14.14 19.58 10.07
N TYR A 16 -14.88 18.60 9.55
CA TYR A 16 -14.31 17.26 9.27
C TYR A 16 -13.23 17.33 8.17
N CYS A 17 -13.49 18.08 7.10
CA CYS A 17 -12.53 18.29 6.01
C CYS A 17 -11.27 19.04 6.50
N GLN A 18 -11.42 20.05 7.36
CA GLN A 18 -10.32 20.83 7.91
C GLN A 18 -9.46 20.04 8.92
N ARG A 19 -10.09 19.17 9.72
CA ARG A 19 -9.41 18.29 10.69
C ARG A 19 -8.65 17.16 10.00
N THR A 20 -9.24 16.62 8.93
CA THR A 20 -8.58 15.60 8.10
C THR A 20 -7.43 16.19 7.31
N ALA A 21 -7.56 17.37 6.71
CA ALA A 21 -6.47 18.03 5.96
C ALA A 21 -5.21 18.25 6.81
N GLY A 22 -5.37 18.60 8.10
CA GLY A 22 -4.23 18.75 9.03
C GLY A 22 -3.48 17.44 9.26
N LEU A 23 -4.19 16.32 9.42
CA LEU A 23 -3.61 14.99 9.62
C LEU A 23 -2.84 14.53 8.38
N TYR A 24 -3.33 14.85 7.18
CA TYR A 24 -2.68 14.52 5.90
C TYR A 24 -1.40 15.32 5.68
N LEU A 25 -1.41 16.61 6.02
CA LEU A 25 -0.20 17.45 5.95
C LEU A 25 0.90 16.91 6.87
N ILE A 26 0.55 16.45 8.08
CA ILE A 26 1.50 15.83 9.01
C ILE A 26 2.03 14.50 8.43
N LEU A 27 1.17 13.65 7.84
CA LEU A 27 1.57 12.40 7.19
C LEU A 27 2.48 12.66 6.00
N ILE A 28 2.13 13.60 5.12
CA ILE A 28 2.94 13.99 3.96
C ILE A 28 4.30 14.54 4.42
N ALA A 29 4.31 15.43 5.41
CA ALA A 29 5.54 15.99 5.95
C ALA A 29 6.42 14.92 6.62
N SER A 30 5.81 13.97 7.35
CA SER A 30 6.52 12.86 7.98
C SER A 30 7.15 11.93 6.94
N VAL A 31 6.41 11.59 5.88
CA VAL A 31 6.90 10.77 4.76
C VAL A 31 8.02 11.50 4.02
N ALA A 32 7.86 12.79 3.72
CA ALA A 32 8.90 13.61 3.07
C ALA A 32 10.16 13.74 3.93
N CYS A 33 10.02 13.96 5.25
CA CYS A 33 11.14 14.05 6.19
C CYS A 33 11.88 12.71 6.31
N LEU A 34 11.16 11.59 6.29
CA LEU A 34 11.76 10.25 6.33
C LEU A 34 12.51 9.93 5.03
N PHE A 35 11.98 10.34 3.86
CA PHE A 35 12.71 10.22 2.58
C PHE A 35 13.99 11.05 2.57
N TYR A 36 13.94 12.29 3.09
CA TYR A 36 15.11 13.14 3.17
C TYR A 36 16.23 12.54 4.04
N ASN A 37 15.88 11.82 5.10
CA ASN A 37 16.82 11.23 6.05
C ASN A 37 17.44 9.88 5.58
N THR A 38 16.98 9.27 4.48
CA THR A 38 17.47 7.96 4.03
C THR A 38 18.82 8.03 3.31
N GLY A 39 19.33 9.22 2.96
CA GLY A 39 20.65 9.41 2.34
C GLY A 39 20.86 8.64 1.02
N MET A 40 19.80 8.19 0.39
CA MET A 40 19.85 7.38 -0.81
C MET A 40 19.94 8.27 -2.06
N ASP A 41 20.85 7.92 -2.98
CA ASP A 41 20.91 8.60 -4.27
C ASP A 41 19.61 8.34 -5.05
N MET A 42 18.87 9.44 -5.31
CA MET A 42 17.60 9.39 -6.03
C MET A 42 17.72 8.72 -7.41
N LYS A 43 18.90 8.78 -8.04
CA LYS A 43 19.14 8.16 -9.35
C LYS A 43 19.16 6.63 -9.26
N GLU A 44 19.75 6.07 -8.23
CA GLU A 44 19.74 4.62 -8.00
C GLU A 44 18.35 4.10 -7.61
N PHE A 45 17.61 4.87 -6.81
CA PHE A 45 16.24 4.58 -6.47
C PHE A 45 15.34 4.47 -7.71
N PHE A 46 15.40 5.47 -8.60
CA PHE A 46 14.59 5.46 -9.82
C PHE A 46 15.03 4.41 -10.84
N LYS A 47 16.30 4.03 -10.88
CA LYS A 47 16.79 2.97 -11.78
C LYS A 47 16.29 1.58 -11.40
N THR A 48 16.35 1.25 -10.11
CA THR A 48 16.08 -0.12 -9.62
C THR A 48 14.61 -0.37 -9.30
N THR A 49 13.89 0.65 -8.85
CA THR A 49 12.50 0.54 -8.37
C THR A 49 11.49 1.34 -9.17
N GLY A 50 11.94 2.31 -9.95
CA GLY A 50 11.04 3.26 -10.62
C GLY A 50 10.05 2.61 -11.58
N LEU A 51 10.49 1.63 -12.37
CA LEU A 51 9.59 0.90 -13.27
C LEU A 51 8.56 0.08 -12.48
N LEU A 52 8.99 -0.59 -11.42
CA LEU A 52 8.10 -1.36 -10.54
C LEU A 52 7.05 -0.45 -9.90
N LEU A 53 7.49 0.71 -9.40
CA LEU A 53 6.60 1.71 -8.80
C LEU A 53 5.60 2.27 -9.82
N ALA A 54 6.05 2.57 -11.03
CA ALA A 54 5.18 3.04 -12.10
C ALA A 54 4.12 1.99 -12.48
N CYS A 55 4.52 0.72 -12.61
CA CYS A 55 3.58 -0.36 -12.87
C CYS A 55 2.54 -0.53 -11.76
N ILE A 56 2.95 -0.44 -10.50
CA ILE A 56 2.05 -0.56 -9.35
C ILE A 56 1.11 0.64 -9.28
N PHE A 57 1.64 1.84 -9.52
CA PHE A 57 0.85 3.07 -9.57
C PHE A 57 -0.23 2.97 -10.65
N LEU A 58 0.14 2.62 -11.88
CA LEU A 58 -0.80 2.46 -12.98
C LEU A 58 -1.83 1.36 -12.72
N ALA A 59 -1.40 0.22 -12.16
CA ALA A 59 -2.30 -0.87 -11.84
C ALA A 59 -3.43 -0.45 -10.89
N ARG A 60 -3.18 0.49 -9.97
CA ARG A 60 -4.20 0.98 -9.04
C ARG A 60 -5.35 1.74 -9.72
N PHE A 61 -5.10 2.32 -10.91
CA PHE A 61 -6.13 3.05 -11.68
C PHE A 61 -6.81 2.17 -12.73
N ILE A 62 -6.10 1.17 -13.25
CA ILE A 62 -6.57 0.33 -14.37
C ILE A 62 -7.28 -0.92 -13.85
N MET A 63 -6.82 -1.48 -12.73
CA MET A 63 -7.34 -2.74 -12.18
C MET A 63 -8.64 -2.54 -11.41
N PRO A 64 -9.51 -3.56 -11.34
CA PRO A 64 -10.71 -3.51 -10.51
C PRO A 64 -10.38 -3.27 -9.04
N ALA A 65 -11.36 -2.73 -8.30
CA ALA A 65 -11.22 -2.50 -6.85
C ALA A 65 -10.76 -3.77 -6.13
N ASN A 66 -9.79 -3.61 -5.22
CA ASN A 66 -9.13 -4.67 -4.45
C ASN A 66 -8.31 -5.68 -5.28
N TYR A 67 -8.10 -5.43 -6.57
CA TYR A 67 -7.16 -6.19 -7.39
C TYR A 67 -5.91 -5.34 -7.66
N THR A 68 -5.14 -5.07 -6.61
CA THR A 68 -3.98 -4.17 -6.68
C THR A 68 -2.71 -4.84 -6.13
N PRO A 69 -1.53 -4.55 -6.69
CA PRO A 69 -0.27 -5.14 -6.26
C PRO A 69 0.32 -4.51 -5.00
N LEU A 70 -0.40 -3.60 -4.30
CA LEU A 70 0.14 -2.82 -3.18
C LEU A 70 0.58 -3.68 -2.00
N ILE A 71 -0.25 -4.65 -1.57
CA ILE A 71 0.11 -5.58 -0.49
C ILE A 71 1.27 -6.47 -0.92
N ALA A 72 1.22 -6.99 -2.16
CA ALA A 72 2.32 -7.78 -2.73
C ALA A 72 3.64 -7.01 -2.70
N MET A 73 3.62 -5.71 -3.05
CA MET A 73 4.78 -4.83 -2.95
C MET A 73 5.28 -4.73 -1.51
N ALA A 74 4.41 -4.45 -0.53
CA ALA A 74 4.80 -4.33 0.86
C ALA A 74 5.46 -5.61 1.39
N VAL A 75 4.95 -6.78 0.98
CA VAL A 75 5.52 -8.09 1.33
C VAL A 75 6.82 -8.35 0.60
N PHE A 76 6.99 -7.87 -0.63
CA PHE A 76 8.15 -8.13 -1.47
C PHE A 76 9.31 -7.15 -1.23
N MET A 77 9.09 -6.00 -0.61
CA MET A 77 10.12 -4.97 -0.38
C MET A 77 11.42 -5.49 0.28
N PRO A 78 11.40 -6.41 1.27
CA PRO A 78 12.63 -6.97 1.83
C PRO A 78 13.50 -7.74 0.84
N PHE A 79 12.94 -8.18 -0.29
CA PHE A 79 13.66 -8.82 -1.38
C PHE A 79 14.32 -7.83 -2.35
N VAL A 80 13.86 -6.58 -2.36
CA VAL A 80 14.29 -5.52 -3.29
C VAL A 80 15.40 -4.67 -2.69
N THR A 81 15.30 -4.31 -1.42
CA THR A 81 16.23 -3.39 -0.76
C THR A 81 16.54 -3.82 0.67
N GLU A 82 17.78 -3.58 1.10
CA GLU A 82 18.20 -3.79 2.49
C GLU A 82 17.89 -2.60 3.38
N ASN A 83 17.57 -1.44 2.79
CA ASN A 83 17.25 -0.24 3.55
C ASN A 83 15.89 -0.41 4.26
N LYS A 84 15.96 -0.53 5.59
CA LYS A 84 14.81 -0.79 6.47
C LYS A 84 13.71 0.26 6.37
N ASN A 85 14.08 1.51 6.16
CA ASN A 85 13.13 2.61 6.04
C ASN A 85 12.38 2.55 4.71
N LEU A 86 13.07 2.25 3.62
CA LEU A 86 12.45 2.10 2.31
C LEU A 86 11.49 0.94 2.25
N GLN A 87 11.81 -0.18 2.90
CA GLN A 87 10.92 -1.33 2.97
C GLN A 87 9.53 -0.98 3.52
N LEU A 88 9.46 -0.05 4.49
CA LEU A 88 8.21 0.36 5.12
C LEU A 88 7.56 1.56 4.42
N LEU A 89 8.37 2.56 4.09
CA LEU A 89 7.86 3.85 3.63
C LEU A 89 7.41 3.84 2.18
N LEU A 90 8.07 3.04 1.33
CA LEU A 90 7.80 3.07 -0.10
C LEU A 90 6.38 2.57 -0.44
N PRO A 91 5.88 1.43 0.11
CA PRO A 91 4.49 1.03 -0.10
C PRO A 91 3.48 2.04 0.46
N VAL A 92 3.78 2.63 1.62
CA VAL A 92 2.91 3.61 2.27
C VAL A 92 2.87 4.94 1.50
N SER A 93 4.02 5.40 1.00
CA SER A 93 4.08 6.63 0.18
C SER A 93 3.35 6.46 -1.15
N LEU A 94 3.47 5.30 -1.80
CA LEU A 94 2.73 5.01 -3.02
C LEU A 94 1.22 4.99 -2.76
N LEU A 95 0.79 4.38 -1.65
CA LEU A 95 -0.60 4.42 -1.21
C LEU A 95 -1.07 5.86 -1.00
N LEU A 96 -0.27 6.70 -0.31
CA LEU A 96 -0.60 8.10 -0.06
C LEU A 96 -0.73 8.88 -1.37
N VAL A 97 0.21 8.76 -2.30
CA VAL A 97 0.17 9.46 -3.59
C VAL A 97 -1.07 9.06 -4.40
N THR A 98 -1.43 7.77 -4.39
CA THR A 98 -2.65 7.32 -5.09
C THR A 98 -3.92 7.81 -4.40
N ASP A 99 -3.97 7.85 -3.07
CA ASP A 99 -5.13 8.33 -2.32
C ASP A 99 -5.32 9.85 -2.43
N LEU A 100 -4.24 10.62 -2.66
CA LEU A 100 -4.32 12.04 -3.01
C LEU A 100 -5.10 12.26 -4.32
N ILE A 101 -5.01 11.32 -5.26
CA ILE A 101 -5.70 11.40 -6.55
C ILE A 101 -7.11 10.81 -6.46
N LEU A 102 -7.26 9.66 -5.79
CA LEU A 102 -8.54 8.95 -5.67
C LEU A 102 -9.51 9.58 -4.66
N GLY A 103 -8.97 10.40 -3.76
CA GLY A 103 -9.72 11.02 -2.65
C GLY A 103 -9.56 10.27 -1.33
N PHE A 104 -9.92 11.00 -0.28
CA PHE A 104 -9.77 10.52 1.09
C PHE A 104 -11.07 9.93 1.62
N TYR A 105 -10.96 8.87 2.42
CA TYR A 105 -12.10 8.09 2.95
C TYR A 105 -12.16 8.12 4.48
N GLY A 106 -11.77 9.25 5.08
CA GLY A 106 -11.98 9.55 6.49
C GLY A 106 -11.11 8.75 7.46
N THR A 107 -11.65 8.44 8.64
CA THR A 107 -10.92 7.76 9.72
C THR A 107 -10.49 6.34 9.38
N ALA A 108 -11.18 5.67 8.44
CA ALA A 108 -10.77 4.35 7.96
C ALA A 108 -9.36 4.33 7.36
N MET A 109 -8.87 5.47 6.85
CA MET A 109 -7.49 5.60 6.37
C MET A 109 -6.45 5.25 7.42
N LEU A 110 -6.66 5.59 8.68
CA LEU A 110 -5.72 5.28 9.75
C LEU A 110 -5.51 3.76 9.88
N PHE A 111 -6.60 3.00 9.75
CA PHE A 111 -6.54 1.53 9.78
C PHE A 111 -5.84 0.97 8.55
N VAL A 112 -6.10 1.53 7.36
CA VAL A 112 -5.46 1.12 6.10
C VAL A 112 -3.95 1.37 6.16
N TYR A 113 -3.52 2.58 6.52
CA TYR A 113 -2.10 2.95 6.60
C TYR A 113 -1.38 2.21 7.73
N GLY A 114 -2.03 2.08 8.90
CA GLY A 114 -1.51 1.29 10.02
C GLY A 114 -1.30 -0.18 9.64
N THR A 115 -2.26 -0.76 8.91
CA THR A 115 -2.16 -2.14 8.42
C THR A 115 -1.04 -2.29 7.40
N MET A 116 -0.87 -1.35 6.47
CA MET A 116 0.24 -1.37 5.50
C MET A 116 1.61 -1.32 6.20
N LEU A 117 1.78 -0.46 7.20
CA LEU A 117 3.00 -0.43 8.02
C LEU A 117 3.23 -1.74 8.76
N LEU A 118 2.19 -2.31 9.35
CA LEU A 118 2.25 -3.59 10.05
C LEU A 118 2.64 -4.75 9.12
N ILE A 119 2.06 -4.80 7.92
CA ILE A 119 2.39 -5.78 6.88
C ILE A 119 3.87 -5.66 6.49
N GLY A 120 4.36 -4.45 6.22
CA GLY A 120 5.76 -4.20 5.88
C GLY A 120 6.70 -4.62 7.01
N LEU A 121 6.36 -4.29 8.27
CA LEU A 121 7.14 -4.68 9.43
C LEU A 121 7.19 -6.20 9.61
N LEU A 122 6.06 -6.89 9.55
CA LEU A 122 5.99 -8.35 9.68
C LEU A 122 6.73 -9.05 8.55
N SER A 123 6.60 -8.56 7.32
CA SER A 123 7.32 -9.10 6.15
C SER A 123 8.82 -8.99 6.33
N ARG A 124 9.31 -7.86 6.86
CA ARG A 124 10.72 -7.64 7.19
C ARG A 124 11.21 -8.58 8.29
N LEU A 125 10.48 -8.69 9.40
CA LEU A 125 10.87 -9.53 10.54
C LEU A 125 10.87 -11.02 10.19
N ARG A 126 10.01 -11.44 9.28
CA ARG A 126 9.87 -12.82 8.83
C ARG A 126 10.60 -13.12 7.52
N HIS A 127 11.37 -12.14 7.01
CA HIS A 127 12.05 -12.29 5.73
C HIS A 127 13.03 -13.47 5.73
N LYS A 128 12.90 -14.32 4.71
CA LYS A 128 13.87 -15.32 4.27
C LYS A 128 13.79 -15.38 2.75
N ASP A 129 14.91 -15.54 2.08
CA ASP A 129 14.95 -15.62 0.60
C ASP A 129 14.40 -16.99 0.12
N ASN A 130 13.11 -17.19 0.35
CA ASN A 130 12.38 -18.40 0.01
C ASN A 130 10.94 -18.05 -0.42
N VAL A 131 10.51 -18.65 -1.54
CA VAL A 131 9.17 -18.46 -2.10
C VAL A 131 8.05 -18.88 -1.14
N GLN A 132 8.26 -19.95 -0.37
CA GLN A 132 7.25 -20.40 0.61
C GLN A 132 7.00 -19.34 1.69
N ARG A 133 8.06 -18.68 2.16
CA ARG A 133 7.95 -17.59 3.12
C ARG A 133 7.25 -16.38 2.52
N LEU A 134 7.55 -16.04 1.27
CA LEU A 134 6.86 -14.98 0.55
C LEU A 134 5.36 -15.26 0.47
N MET A 135 4.97 -16.45 0.03
CA MET A 135 3.55 -16.85 -0.07
C MET A 135 2.85 -16.85 1.28
N THR A 136 3.50 -17.36 2.33
CA THR A 136 2.95 -17.35 3.69
C THR A 136 2.77 -15.93 4.22
N ASN A 137 3.75 -15.04 3.97
CA ASN A 137 3.63 -13.63 4.36
C ASN A 137 2.52 -12.92 3.57
N SER A 138 2.37 -13.23 2.28
CA SER A 138 1.28 -12.72 1.44
C SER A 138 -0.10 -13.11 1.99
N LEU A 139 -0.28 -14.39 2.33
CA LEU A 139 -1.52 -14.89 2.93
C LEU A 139 -1.80 -14.20 4.27
N LEU A 140 -0.81 -14.17 5.16
CA LEU A 140 -0.94 -13.52 6.48
C LEU A 140 -1.30 -12.04 6.34
N SER A 141 -0.71 -11.35 5.36
CA SER A 141 -0.97 -9.93 5.10
C SER A 141 -2.43 -9.67 4.71
N VAL A 142 -3.03 -10.54 3.90
CA VAL A 142 -4.45 -10.41 3.53
C VAL A 142 -5.37 -10.73 4.72
N VAL A 143 -5.00 -11.70 5.56
CA VAL A 143 -5.75 -11.97 6.80
C VAL A 143 -5.70 -10.76 7.74
N LEU A 144 -4.54 -10.16 7.94
CA LEU A 144 -4.39 -8.93 8.74
C LEU A 144 -5.22 -7.78 8.15
N TRP A 145 -5.17 -7.63 6.83
CA TRP A 145 -5.99 -6.65 6.12
C TRP A 145 -7.48 -6.87 6.39
N HIS A 146 -7.96 -8.09 6.20
CA HIS A 146 -9.36 -8.45 6.47
C HIS A 146 -9.78 -8.07 7.89
N VAL A 147 -8.98 -8.41 8.89
CA VAL A 147 -9.32 -8.16 10.30
C VAL A 147 -9.27 -6.68 10.64
N ILE A 148 -8.18 -5.99 10.31
CA ILE A 148 -7.94 -4.63 10.81
C ILE A 148 -8.68 -3.58 9.98
N VAL A 149 -8.65 -3.70 8.65
CA VAL A 149 -9.26 -2.68 7.77
C VAL A 149 -10.78 -2.75 7.83
N ASN A 150 -11.38 -3.94 7.86
CA ASN A 150 -12.84 -4.06 7.96
C ASN A 150 -13.35 -3.63 9.34
N PHE A 151 -12.57 -3.85 10.41
CA PHE A 151 -12.84 -3.21 11.70
C PHE A 151 -12.81 -1.68 11.57
N GLY A 152 -11.81 -1.13 10.88
CA GLY A 152 -11.71 0.31 10.62
C GLY A 152 -12.88 0.87 9.83
N VAL A 153 -13.39 0.16 8.84
CA VAL A 153 -14.60 0.52 8.08
C VAL A 153 -15.82 0.59 9.00
N TYR A 154 -16.01 -0.42 9.84
CA TYR A 154 -17.08 -0.44 10.83
C TYR A 154 -16.96 0.72 11.82
N PHE A 155 -15.77 0.88 12.41
CA PHE A 155 -15.50 1.93 13.41
C PHE A 155 -15.68 3.34 12.86
N SER A 156 -15.40 3.55 11.58
CA SER A 156 -15.52 4.84 10.89
C SER A 156 -16.96 5.19 10.50
N GLY A 157 -17.91 4.29 10.71
CA GLY A 157 -19.29 4.51 10.33
C GLY A 157 -19.51 4.64 8.80
N LEU A 158 -18.58 4.11 7.99
CA LEU A 158 -18.70 4.14 6.54
C LEU A 158 -19.78 3.20 6.00
N GLY A 159 -20.28 2.29 6.83
CA GLY A 159 -21.39 1.40 6.54
C GLY A 159 -22.45 1.48 7.63
N THR A 160 -23.71 1.20 7.26
CA THR A 160 -24.86 1.11 8.19
C THR A 160 -25.03 -0.30 8.77
N GLN A 161 -24.10 -1.20 8.49
CA GLN A 161 -24.19 -2.61 8.83
C GLN A 161 -23.62 -2.92 10.21
N THR A 162 -24.01 -4.06 10.77
CA THR A 162 -23.39 -4.60 11.97
C THR A 162 -21.95 -5.02 11.71
N LEU A 163 -21.15 -5.17 12.77
CA LEU A 163 -19.75 -5.63 12.65
C LEU A 163 -19.67 -6.95 11.87
N ALA A 164 -20.51 -7.93 12.21
CA ALA A 164 -20.51 -9.22 11.53
C ALA A 164 -20.84 -9.10 10.03
N GLN A 165 -21.82 -8.27 9.67
CA GLN A 165 -22.15 -8.02 8.27
C GLN A 165 -21.02 -7.35 7.52
N THR A 166 -20.30 -6.39 8.14
CA THR A 166 -19.14 -5.73 7.52
C THR A 166 -18.07 -6.75 7.13
N TYR A 167 -17.74 -7.69 8.03
CA TYR A 167 -16.77 -8.76 7.74
C TYR A 167 -17.25 -9.72 6.66
N ILE A 168 -18.51 -10.18 6.73
CA ILE A 168 -19.06 -11.12 5.75
C ILE A 168 -19.10 -10.51 4.35
N LEU A 169 -19.55 -9.27 4.23
CA LEU A 169 -19.62 -8.56 2.95
C LEU A 169 -18.23 -8.23 2.36
N ALA A 170 -17.21 -8.16 3.20
CA ALA A 170 -15.83 -7.94 2.75
C ALA A 170 -15.19 -9.19 2.11
N ILE A 171 -15.65 -10.40 2.43
CA ILE A 171 -15.03 -11.66 1.95
C ILE A 171 -14.79 -11.67 0.43
N PRO A 172 -15.76 -11.36 -0.45
CA PRO A 172 -15.54 -11.43 -1.89
C PRO A 172 -14.49 -10.41 -2.38
N PHE A 173 -14.36 -9.26 -1.72
CA PHE A 173 -13.34 -8.26 -2.02
C PHE A 173 -11.96 -8.72 -1.55
N ASP A 174 -11.87 -9.31 -0.37
CA ASP A 174 -10.62 -9.79 0.20
C ASP A 174 -10.10 -11.06 -0.49
N LEU A 175 -10.99 -11.88 -1.07
CA LEU A 175 -10.59 -12.98 -1.96
C LEU A 175 -9.94 -12.47 -3.25
N ARG A 176 -10.44 -11.37 -3.83
CA ARG A 176 -9.78 -10.70 -4.97
C ARG A 176 -8.41 -10.16 -4.56
N LEU A 177 -8.34 -9.54 -3.39
CA LEU A 177 -7.09 -9.02 -2.82
C LEU A 177 -6.08 -10.14 -2.57
N LEU A 178 -6.52 -11.29 -2.07
CA LEU A 178 -5.70 -12.48 -1.87
C LEU A 178 -5.14 -12.99 -3.20
N THR A 179 -6.00 -13.17 -4.19
CA THR A 179 -5.60 -13.65 -5.53
C THR A 179 -4.58 -12.69 -6.15
N SER A 180 -4.85 -11.39 -6.10
CA SER A 180 -3.96 -10.34 -6.57
C SER A 180 -2.60 -10.39 -5.84
N THR A 181 -2.63 -10.44 -4.51
CA THR A 181 -1.41 -10.43 -3.70
C THR A 181 -0.53 -11.65 -3.98
N LEU A 182 -1.10 -12.84 -4.07
CA LEU A 182 -0.35 -14.06 -4.39
C LEU A 182 0.22 -14.03 -5.81
N LEU A 183 -0.59 -13.60 -6.79
CA LEU A 183 -0.17 -13.52 -8.19
C LEU A 183 0.98 -12.53 -8.37
N PHE A 184 0.86 -11.31 -7.85
CA PHE A 184 1.91 -10.31 -7.98
C PHE A 184 3.16 -10.64 -7.16
N SER A 185 3.01 -11.24 -5.97
CA SER A 185 4.17 -11.73 -5.20
C SER A 185 4.94 -12.80 -5.95
N GLY A 186 4.24 -13.74 -6.56
CA GLY A 186 4.85 -14.77 -7.40
C GLY A 186 5.54 -14.19 -8.64
N MET A 187 4.89 -13.23 -9.30
CA MET A 187 5.45 -12.55 -10.46
C MET A 187 6.71 -11.76 -10.11
N PHE A 188 6.70 -10.98 -9.04
CA PHE A 188 7.86 -10.21 -8.58
C PHE A 188 9.03 -11.12 -8.21
N TYR A 189 8.76 -12.25 -7.53
CA TYR A 189 9.77 -13.23 -7.19
C TYR A 189 10.38 -13.90 -8.45
N GLY A 190 9.53 -14.27 -9.41
CA GLY A 190 9.96 -14.85 -10.69
C GLY A 190 10.84 -13.89 -11.48
N VAL A 191 10.43 -12.61 -11.64
CA VAL A 191 11.23 -11.58 -12.33
C VAL A 191 12.60 -11.40 -11.62
N ARG A 192 12.62 -11.31 -10.29
CA ARG A 192 13.88 -11.21 -9.53
C ARG A 192 14.80 -12.40 -9.78
N HIS A 193 14.26 -13.60 -9.83
CA HIS A 193 15.03 -14.81 -10.09
C HIS A 193 15.63 -14.78 -11.51
N LEU A 194 14.85 -14.44 -12.51
CA LEU A 194 15.30 -14.33 -13.91
C LEU A 194 16.40 -13.27 -14.07
N VAL A 195 16.26 -12.10 -13.43
CA VAL A 195 17.27 -11.03 -13.48
C VAL A 195 18.59 -11.51 -12.84
N LYS A 196 18.53 -12.20 -11.70
CA LYS A 196 19.74 -12.76 -11.06
C LYS A 196 20.44 -13.78 -11.96
N GLU A 197 19.70 -14.68 -12.58
CA GLU A 197 20.24 -15.71 -13.45
C GLU A 197 20.89 -15.10 -14.71
N TYR A 198 20.23 -14.11 -15.31
CA TYR A 198 20.76 -13.41 -16.48
C TYR A 198 22.06 -12.66 -16.18
N SER A 199 22.15 -12.00 -15.02
CA SER A 199 23.36 -11.32 -14.55
C SER A 199 24.53 -12.30 -14.33
N TYR A 200 24.24 -13.49 -13.81
CA TYR A 200 25.25 -14.54 -13.61
C TYR A 200 25.80 -15.10 -14.93
N LEU A 201 24.95 -15.30 -15.91
CA LEU A 201 25.35 -15.78 -17.25
C LEU A 201 26.11 -14.71 -18.06
N GLY A 202 25.74 -13.44 -17.92
CA GLY A 202 26.44 -12.31 -18.56
C GLY A 202 27.87 -12.12 -18.04
N GLY A 203 28.07 -12.27 -16.72
CA GLY A 203 29.39 -12.15 -16.11
C GLY A 203 30.38 -13.28 -16.49
N LYS A 204 29.87 -14.45 -16.87
CA LYS A 204 30.70 -15.57 -17.35
C LYS A 204 31.20 -15.42 -18.81
N ARG A 205 30.58 -14.55 -19.59
CA ARG A 205 30.97 -14.30 -21.00
C ARG A 205 32.08 -13.27 -21.14
N THR A 206 32.41 -12.53 -20.08
CA THR A 206 33.44 -11.47 -20.10
C THR A 206 34.72 -11.82 -19.35
N SER A 207 34.85 -13.03 -18.82
CA SER A 207 36.06 -13.61 -18.22
C SER A 207 36.61 -14.72 -19.12
#